data_121459fe5fe96c3944af6279131b0bcf
#
_entry.id   121459fe5fe96c3944af6279131b0bcf
#
_cell.length_a   1.000
_cell.length_b   1.000
_cell.length_c   1.000
_cell.angle_alpha   90.00
_cell.angle_beta   90.00
_cell.angle_gamma   90.00
#
_symmetry.space_group_name_H-M   'P 1'
#
loop_
_entity.id
_entity.type
_entity.pdbx_description
1 polymer ?
#
loop_
_entity_poly.entity_id
_entity_poly.type
_entity_poly.pdbx_seq_one_letter_code
_entity_poly.pdbx_strand_id
1 'polypeptide(L)'
;MKPSYFMNRVLLFVLLFVVGNGALSQERIDTLYYSRSGVTVRNPVFADYYRLALYPADSAGLKMFKDFYISGELRREGHFQTIDTLDDRRTVFDGKIVSYFKNGRISEKSYYSG
;
A
#
# COMPACT_ATOMS: atom_id res chain seq x y z
N MET A 1 21.46 -13.81 -15.16
CA MET A 1 22.44 -13.10 -14.31
C MET A 1 21.84 -11.93 -13.57
N LYS A 2 21.18 -11.03 -14.29
CA LYS A 2 20.60 -9.84 -13.64
C LYS A 2 19.61 -10.15 -12.54
N PRO A 3 18.67 -11.10 -12.68
CA PRO A 3 17.75 -11.42 -11.60
C PRO A 3 18.47 -11.90 -10.35
N SER A 4 19.47 -12.75 -10.53
CA SER A 4 20.26 -13.26 -9.41
C SER A 4 21.01 -12.15 -8.72
N TYR A 5 21.60 -11.26 -9.49
CA TYR A 5 22.33 -10.12 -8.95
C TYR A 5 21.41 -9.18 -8.17
N PHE A 6 20.24 -8.92 -8.71
CA PHE A 6 19.26 -8.08 -8.03
C PHE A 6 18.82 -8.68 -6.71
N MET A 7 18.58 -9.97 -6.68
CA MET A 7 18.20 -10.68 -5.46
C MET A 7 19.28 -10.56 -4.39
N ASN A 8 20.54 -10.70 -4.79
CA ASN A 8 21.65 -10.57 -3.86
C ASN A 8 21.68 -9.20 -3.20
N ARG A 9 21.41 -8.17 -3.95
CA ARG A 9 21.39 -6.81 -3.41
C ARG A 9 20.26 -6.64 -2.39
N VAL A 10 19.10 -7.19 -2.68
CA VAL A 10 17.96 -7.12 -1.76
C VAL A 10 18.27 -7.87 -0.49
N LEU A 11 18.82 -9.06 -0.60
CA LEU A 11 19.19 -9.85 0.56
C LEU A 11 20.23 -9.15 1.42
N LEU A 12 21.23 -8.55 0.78
CA LEU A 12 22.26 -7.81 1.50
C LEU A 12 21.67 -6.66 2.29
N PHE A 13 20.76 -5.94 1.70
CA PHE A 13 20.09 -4.83 2.37
C PHE A 13 19.33 -5.31 3.61
N VAL A 14 18.60 -6.39 3.48
CA VAL A 14 17.86 -6.96 4.60
C VAL A 14 18.79 -7.41 5.71
N LEU A 15 19.89 -8.04 5.37
CA LEU A 15 20.87 -8.48 6.36
C LEU A 15 21.47 -7.32 7.12
N LEU A 16 21.81 -6.24 6.42
CA LEU A 16 22.32 -5.04 7.08
C LEU A 16 21.32 -4.48 8.07
N PHE A 17 20.07 -4.47 7.69
CA PHE A 17 19.01 -3.98 8.57
C PHE A 17 18.97 -4.78 9.86
N VAL A 18 18.93 -6.10 9.73
CA VAL A 18 18.82 -6.99 10.88
C VAL A 18 20.05 -6.90 11.79
N VAL A 19 21.24 -6.89 11.18
CA VAL A 19 22.49 -6.83 11.94
C VAL A 19 22.63 -5.48 12.64
N GLY A 20 22.23 -4.42 11.97
CA GLY A 20 22.43 -3.08 12.51
C GLY A 20 21.55 -2.72 13.66
N ASN A 21 20.32 -3.22 13.71
CA ASN A 21 19.34 -2.73 14.69
C ASN A 21 18.31 -3.81 15.03
N GLY A 22 18.72 -4.87 15.65
CA GLY A 22 17.84 -5.99 15.95
C GLY A 22 16.65 -5.65 16.84
N ALA A 23 16.66 -4.51 17.54
CA ALA A 23 15.60 -4.13 18.44
C ALA A 23 14.58 -3.15 17.82
N LEU A 24 14.82 -2.66 16.62
CA LEU A 24 13.93 -1.66 16.00
C LEU A 24 12.79 -2.31 15.25
N SER A 25 11.64 -1.62 15.25
CA SER A 25 10.52 -2.00 14.42
C SER A 25 10.90 -1.87 12.96
N GLN A 26 10.33 -2.73 12.13
CA GLN A 26 10.52 -2.68 10.69
C GLN A 26 9.32 -2.07 10.03
N GLU A 27 9.52 -1.49 8.86
CA GLU A 27 8.42 -1.15 7.98
C GLU A 27 7.60 -2.40 7.67
N ARG A 28 6.30 -2.20 7.54
CA ARG A 28 5.40 -3.29 7.17
C ARG A 28 4.59 -2.85 5.97
N ILE A 29 4.49 -3.72 5.00
CA ILE A 29 3.62 -3.52 3.85
C ILE A 29 2.58 -4.61 3.86
N ASP A 30 1.31 -4.22 3.97
CA ASP A 30 0.20 -5.15 3.89
C ASP A 30 -0.42 -5.06 2.50
N THR A 31 -0.84 -6.20 1.97
CA THR A 31 -1.56 -6.27 0.71
C THR A 31 -3.00 -6.67 0.98
N LEU A 32 -3.94 -5.86 0.50
CA LEU A 32 -5.37 -6.12 0.67
C LEU A 32 -6.03 -6.13 -0.70
N TYR A 33 -6.91 -7.11 -0.92
CA TYR A 33 -7.65 -7.23 -2.16
C TYR A 33 -9.10 -6.86 -1.91
N TYR A 34 -9.66 -6.04 -2.77
CA TYR A 34 -11.01 -5.51 -2.59
C TYR A 34 -11.90 -5.82 -3.79
N SER A 35 -13.16 -6.11 -3.52
CA SER A 35 -14.19 -6.16 -4.55
C SER A 35 -14.51 -4.77 -5.04
N ARG A 36 -15.32 -4.68 -6.07
CA ARG A 36 -15.76 -3.39 -6.60
C ARG A 36 -16.46 -2.53 -5.54
N SER A 37 -17.18 -3.14 -4.62
CA SER A 37 -17.88 -2.43 -3.56
C SER A 37 -16.98 -2.04 -2.38
N GLY A 38 -15.70 -2.42 -2.39
CA GLY A 38 -14.76 -2.06 -1.33
C GLY A 38 -14.70 -3.07 -0.21
N VAL A 39 -15.32 -4.23 -0.35
CA VAL A 39 -15.24 -5.30 0.64
C VAL A 39 -14.02 -6.16 0.34
N THR A 40 -13.25 -6.51 1.36
CA THR A 40 -12.07 -7.35 1.16
C THR A 40 -12.45 -8.74 0.72
N VAL A 41 -11.62 -9.31 -0.15
CA VAL A 41 -11.77 -10.67 -0.64
C VAL A 41 -10.48 -11.43 -0.40
N ARG A 42 -10.59 -12.71 -0.06
CA ARG A 42 -9.41 -13.54 0.19
C ARG A 42 -8.75 -13.99 -1.09
N ASN A 43 -9.56 -14.31 -2.10
CA ASN A 43 -9.04 -14.79 -3.37
C ASN A 43 -8.89 -13.63 -4.34
N PRO A 44 -7.66 -13.31 -4.79
CA PRO A 44 -7.43 -12.21 -5.70
C PRO A 44 -8.23 -12.30 -7.00
N VAL A 45 -8.66 -13.50 -7.39
CA VAL A 45 -9.47 -13.69 -8.59
C VAL A 45 -10.78 -12.88 -8.53
N PHE A 46 -11.29 -12.66 -7.32
CA PHE A 46 -12.55 -11.91 -7.14
C PHE A 46 -12.32 -10.44 -6.87
N ALA A 47 -11.09 -9.97 -6.91
CA ALA A 47 -10.78 -8.59 -6.61
C ALA A 47 -10.95 -7.69 -7.82
N ASP A 48 -11.38 -6.46 -7.57
CA ASP A 48 -11.44 -5.40 -8.57
C ASP A 48 -10.20 -4.52 -8.50
N TYR A 49 -9.64 -4.36 -7.29
CA TYR A 49 -8.40 -3.63 -7.07
C TYR A 49 -7.69 -4.19 -5.84
N TYR A 50 -6.42 -3.83 -5.69
CA TYR A 50 -5.67 -4.20 -4.50
C TYR A 50 -4.93 -2.99 -3.95
N ARG A 51 -4.65 -3.06 -2.65
CA ARG A 51 -3.98 -2.00 -1.92
C ARG A 51 -2.68 -2.48 -1.34
N LEU A 52 -1.65 -1.65 -1.49
CA LEU A 52 -0.42 -1.77 -0.72
C LEU A 52 -0.47 -0.70 0.36
N ALA A 53 -0.49 -1.12 1.61
CA ALA A 53 -0.51 -0.23 2.76
C ALA A 53 0.84 -0.26 3.44
N LEU A 54 1.49 0.91 3.52
CA LEU A 54 2.82 1.03 4.10
C LEU A 54 2.71 1.59 5.51
N TYR A 55 3.18 0.81 6.47
CA TYR A 55 3.29 1.21 7.87
C TYR A 55 4.76 1.47 8.17
N PRO A 56 5.14 2.72 8.45
CA PRO A 56 6.55 3.03 8.70
C PRO A 56 7.04 2.39 9.99
N ALA A 57 8.37 2.24 10.08
CA ALA A 57 8.99 1.69 11.28
C ALA A 57 8.79 2.60 12.48
N ASP A 58 8.84 3.91 12.26
CA ASP A 58 8.58 4.91 13.28
C ASP A 58 7.08 5.14 13.38
N SER A 59 6.51 4.93 14.57
CA SER A 59 5.07 5.12 14.78
C SER A 59 4.61 6.55 14.52
N ALA A 60 5.50 7.52 14.56
CA ALA A 60 5.19 8.92 14.23
C ALA A 60 5.24 9.16 12.71
N GLY A 61 5.72 8.20 11.92
CA GLY A 61 5.80 8.36 10.49
C GLY A 61 4.43 8.31 9.82
N LEU A 62 4.38 8.84 8.60
CA LEU A 62 3.15 8.88 7.83
C LEU A 62 2.85 7.51 7.22
N LYS A 63 1.62 7.07 7.38
CA LYS A 63 1.13 5.84 6.76
C LYS A 63 0.65 6.17 5.37
N MET A 64 1.10 5.42 4.39
CA MET A 64 0.81 5.67 2.98
C MET A 64 0.14 4.46 2.36
N PHE A 65 -0.65 4.70 1.32
CA PHE A 65 -1.23 3.60 0.57
C PHE A 65 -1.19 3.89 -0.93
N LYS A 66 -1.17 2.82 -1.69
CA LYS A 66 -1.39 2.87 -3.14
C LYS A 66 -2.35 1.75 -3.52
N ASP A 67 -3.39 2.12 -4.24
CA ASP A 67 -4.33 1.16 -4.81
C ASP A 67 -4.04 0.99 -6.28
N PHE A 68 -4.15 -0.23 -6.75
CA PHE A 68 -3.92 -0.58 -8.15
C PHE A 68 -5.14 -1.30 -8.70
N TYR A 69 -5.49 -1.00 -9.93
CA TYR A 69 -6.41 -1.85 -10.67
C TYR A 69 -5.80 -3.24 -10.74
N ILE A 70 -6.63 -4.26 -10.86
CA ILE A 70 -6.13 -5.64 -10.93
C ILE A 70 -5.16 -5.81 -12.13
N SER A 71 -5.35 -5.02 -13.18
CA SER A 71 -4.43 -5.02 -14.32
C SER A 71 -3.09 -4.34 -14.04
N GLY A 72 -2.92 -3.68 -12.88
CA GLY A 72 -1.63 -3.16 -12.43
C GLY A 72 -1.47 -1.65 -12.47
N GLU A 73 -2.36 -0.92 -13.12
CA GLU A 73 -2.26 0.54 -13.18
C GLU A 73 -2.61 1.16 -11.82
N LEU A 74 -1.95 2.25 -11.47
CA LEU A 74 -2.25 2.97 -10.25
C LEU A 74 -3.68 3.49 -10.30
N ARG A 75 -4.44 3.23 -9.24
CA ARG A 75 -5.84 3.62 -9.14
C ARG A 75 -6.06 4.77 -8.17
N ARG A 76 -5.38 4.76 -7.03
CA ARG A 76 -5.54 5.77 -5.98
C ARG A 76 -4.34 5.75 -5.07
N GLU A 77 -3.98 6.92 -4.52
CA GLU A 77 -2.87 7.00 -3.59
C GLU A 77 -3.05 8.14 -2.60
N GLY A 78 -2.38 8.03 -1.47
CA GLY A 78 -2.40 9.05 -0.44
C GLY A 78 -1.94 8.52 0.90
N HIS A 79 -2.42 9.16 1.96
CA HIS A 79 -2.11 8.80 3.33
C HIS A 79 -3.38 8.35 4.05
N PHE A 80 -3.21 7.62 5.15
CA PHE A 80 -4.33 7.16 5.93
C PHE A 80 -3.99 7.17 7.41
N GLN A 81 -5.02 7.20 8.25
CA GLN A 81 -4.88 7.01 9.68
C GLN A 81 -5.10 5.55 10.05
N THR A 82 -6.20 4.98 9.60
CA THR A 82 -6.51 3.57 9.83
C THR A 82 -7.16 2.97 8.60
N ILE A 83 -6.75 1.76 8.27
CA ILE A 83 -7.39 0.99 7.20
C ILE A 83 -8.29 -0.05 7.86
N ASP A 84 -9.55 -0.06 7.44
CA ASP A 84 -10.47 -1.13 7.82
C ASP A 84 -10.19 -2.34 6.94
N THR A 85 -9.81 -3.45 7.56
CA THR A 85 -9.39 -4.64 6.83
C THR A 85 -10.55 -5.45 6.25
N LEU A 86 -11.77 -5.03 6.51
CA LEU A 86 -12.96 -5.72 5.99
C LEU A 86 -13.71 -4.88 4.96
N ASP A 87 -13.72 -3.57 5.14
CA ASP A 87 -14.54 -2.70 4.30
C ASP A 87 -13.83 -1.35 4.11
N ASP A 88 -13.43 -1.06 2.88
CA ASP A 88 -12.71 0.17 2.54
C ASP A 88 -13.51 1.44 2.86
N ARG A 89 -14.82 1.35 2.89
CA ARG A 89 -15.67 2.49 3.22
C ARG A 89 -15.47 2.97 4.66
N ARG A 90 -14.89 2.15 5.52
CA ARG A 90 -14.59 2.50 6.91
C ARG A 90 -13.13 2.93 7.11
N THR A 91 -12.34 2.92 6.06
CA THR A 91 -10.96 3.42 6.11
C THR A 91 -10.98 4.92 6.37
N VAL A 92 -10.12 5.37 7.28
CA VAL A 92 -9.97 6.80 7.59
C VAL A 92 -8.74 7.31 6.86
N PHE A 93 -8.98 8.06 5.80
CA PHE A 93 -7.92 8.68 5.02
C PHE A 93 -7.45 9.97 5.67
N ASP A 94 -6.28 10.45 5.25
CA ASP A 94 -5.68 11.66 5.80
C ASP A 94 -5.11 12.50 4.66
N GLY A 95 -5.49 13.77 4.65
CA GLY A 95 -4.98 14.72 3.68
C GLY A 95 -5.47 14.47 2.26
N LYS A 96 -4.60 14.74 1.31
CA LYS A 96 -4.94 14.68 -0.11
C LYS A 96 -4.92 13.26 -0.63
N ILE A 97 -6.01 12.84 -1.24
CA ILE A 97 -6.14 11.56 -1.91
C ILE A 97 -6.35 11.81 -3.40
N VAL A 98 -5.57 11.15 -4.23
CA VAL A 98 -5.69 11.29 -5.69
C VAL A 98 -6.10 9.96 -6.28
N SER A 99 -7.12 10.01 -7.13
CA SER A 99 -7.60 8.84 -7.87
C SER A 99 -7.31 9.02 -9.36
N TYR A 100 -7.10 7.90 -10.04
CA TYR A 100 -6.71 7.90 -11.45
C TYR A 100 -7.59 6.97 -12.26
N PHE A 101 -7.80 7.33 -13.51
CA PHE A 101 -8.32 6.41 -14.52
C PHE A 101 -7.21 5.43 -14.93
N LYS A 102 -7.59 4.34 -15.57
CA LYS A 102 -6.60 3.37 -16.06
C LYS A 102 -5.60 3.96 -17.04
N ASN A 103 -5.97 5.03 -17.75
CA ASN A 103 -5.06 5.69 -18.68
C ASN A 103 -4.04 6.61 -17.98
N GLY A 104 -4.07 6.67 -16.63
CA GLY A 104 -3.15 7.48 -15.86
C GLY A 104 -3.61 8.91 -15.59
N ARG A 105 -4.71 9.33 -16.18
CA ARG A 105 -5.25 10.67 -15.91
C ARG A 105 -5.89 10.72 -14.54
N ILE A 106 -5.78 11.87 -13.89
CA ILE A 106 -6.45 12.09 -12.60
C ILE A 106 -7.96 12.10 -12.83
N SER A 107 -8.66 11.27 -12.04
CA SER A 107 -10.12 11.23 -12.08
C SER A 107 -10.72 12.08 -10.96
N GLU A 108 -10.05 12.14 -9.80
CA GLU A 108 -10.57 12.85 -8.65
C GLU A 108 -9.46 13.22 -7.68
N LYS A 109 -9.60 14.37 -7.02
CA LYS A 109 -8.79 14.76 -5.86
C LYS A 109 -9.73 15.02 -4.70
N SER A 110 -9.44 14.41 -3.56
CA SER A 110 -10.23 14.57 -2.35
C SER A 110 -9.32 14.96 -1.20
N TYR A 111 -9.88 15.67 -0.21
CA TYR A 111 -9.12 16.12 0.95
C TYR A 111 -9.85 15.68 2.21
N TYR A 112 -9.14 15.00 3.07
CA TYR A 112 -9.69 14.46 4.32
C TYR A 112 -8.99 15.12 5.49
N SER A 113 -9.76 15.50 6.48
CA SER A 113 -9.22 16.05 7.72
C SER A 113 -9.24 14.96 8.77
N GLY A 114 -8.36 14.03 8.62
CA GLY A 114 -8.23 12.85 9.40
C GLY A 114 -8.74 12.74 10.80
#